data_59a7adaeb638cc03c2a7ed05afbec7df
#
_entry.id   59a7adaeb638cc03c2a7ed05afbec7df
#
_cell.length_a   1.000
_cell.length_b   1.000
_cell.length_c   1.000
_cell.angle_alpha   90.00
_cell.angle_beta   90.00
_cell.angle_gamma   90.00
#
_symmetry.space_group_name_H-M   'P 1'
#
loop_
_entity.id
_entity.type
_entity.pdbx_description
1 polymer ?
#
loop_
_entity_poly.entity_id
_entity_poly.type
_entity_poly.pdbx_seq_one_letter_code
_entity_poly.pdbx_strand_id
1 'polypeptide(L)'
;LASVAPGALNPFVQEHHVRRALRNARRHLLRSALKLAGYLAAAYLVLKLIPALKQALHNLEHVSWEWALGAIVLEVLSEFGFVLAWRAIIDPQKLLAGDGRGQRMDDDVAWTQLAGGLLLPGGAWGGVGVGAFILHRFGMPNKLIAEREFNLSFLNTAVDALVLIIVGVGLAIGIFAGEHHLLLTVLPAAVAAAGIAVALLIAHRASSRAMRLQAKHPKIASAITTLADAVDDTERLLLHRGAWISVLGVLAYFGLDVLVLWTAFLAIHANPAPEIAVVVMAYIIGALGGSIPLPASAGTVGGIGGMLILYKVGHNVAIAAVLLHQAIGLLVPLAGGGIAYAILRHRFGPITRRTSIGDSEA
;
A
#
# COMPACT_ATOMS: atom_id res chain seq x y z
N LEU A 1 23.84 -7.00 -61.39
CA LEU A 1 22.69 -7.44 -60.57
C LEU A 1 23.13 -8.59 -59.67
N ALA A 2 23.73 -8.29 -58.51
CA ALA A 2 24.08 -9.27 -57.48
C ALA A 2 23.14 -9.02 -56.30
N SER A 3 22.23 -9.95 -56.08
CA SER A 3 21.36 -10.01 -54.93
C SER A 3 22.16 -10.41 -53.71
N VAL A 4 22.32 -9.49 -52.74
CA VAL A 4 22.91 -9.79 -51.47
C VAL A 4 21.80 -10.43 -50.61
N ALA A 5 21.96 -11.72 -50.29
CA ALA A 5 21.13 -12.46 -49.36
C ALA A 5 21.32 -11.90 -47.94
N PRO A 6 20.23 -11.74 -47.12
CA PRO A 6 20.36 -11.30 -45.75
C PRO A 6 21.14 -12.34 -44.92
N GLY A 7 22.21 -11.87 -44.22
CA GLY A 7 23.18 -12.68 -43.53
C GLY A 7 22.54 -13.63 -42.50
N ALA A 8 22.75 -14.92 -42.73
CA ALA A 8 22.52 -15.95 -41.74
C ALA A 8 23.50 -15.71 -40.57
N LEU A 9 22.94 -15.31 -39.43
CA LEU A 9 23.71 -15.17 -38.18
C LEU A 9 24.37 -16.51 -37.86
N ASN A 10 25.69 -16.48 -37.66
CA ASN A 10 26.54 -17.64 -37.40
C ASN A 10 25.98 -18.46 -36.21
N PRO A 11 25.56 -19.71 -36.41
CA PRO A 11 24.92 -20.56 -35.41
C PRO A 11 25.68 -20.68 -34.09
N PHE A 12 27.01 -20.60 -34.15
CA PHE A 12 27.89 -20.61 -32.97
C PHE A 12 27.71 -19.36 -32.07
N VAL A 13 27.40 -18.19 -32.64
CA VAL A 13 27.16 -16.96 -31.88
C VAL A 13 25.81 -17.02 -31.16
N GLN A 14 24.82 -17.61 -31.81
CA GLN A 14 23.47 -17.77 -31.27
C GLN A 14 23.45 -18.77 -30.08
N GLU A 15 24.20 -19.87 -30.19
CA GLU A 15 24.31 -20.86 -29.12
C GLU A 15 25.04 -20.30 -27.87
N HIS A 16 26.06 -19.50 -28.06
CA HIS A 16 26.76 -18.82 -26.95
C HIS A 16 25.86 -17.78 -26.23
N HIS A 17 25.03 -17.05 -26.94
CA HIS A 17 24.08 -16.11 -26.34
C HIS A 17 22.97 -16.81 -25.54
N VAL A 18 22.43 -17.90 -26.07
CA VAL A 18 21.41 -18.72 -25.38
C VAL A 18 21.98 -19.35 -24.12
N ARG A 19 23.18 -19.94 -24.18
CA ARG A 19 23.83 -20.53 -22.99
C ARG A 19 24.19 -19.49 -21.91
N ARG A 20 24.55 -18.26 -22.31
CA ARG A 20 24.74 -17.13 -21.34
C ARG A 20 23.43 -16.68 -20.73
N ALA A 21 22.37 -16.55 -21.50
CA ALA A 21 21.03 -16.19 -21.02
C ALA A 21 20.49 -17.23 -20.04
N LEU A 22 20.61 -18.52 -20.34
CA LEU A 22 20.22 -19.62 -19.47
C LEU A 22 21.02 -19.65 -18.16
N ARG A 23 22.35 -19.42 -18.22
CA ARG A 23 23.18 -19.31 -17.00
C ARG A 23 22.80 -18.12 -16.13
N ASN A 24 22.50 -16.98 -16.72
CA ASN A 24 22.07 -15.80 -15.99
C ASN A 24 20.68 -16.00 -15.36
N ALA A 25 19.73 -16.58 -16.11
CA ALA A 25 18.42 -16.94 -15.60
C ALA A 25 18.51 -17.93 -14.43
N ARG A 26 19.34 -18.98 -14.55
CA ARG A 26 19.57 -19.95 -13.46
C ARG A 26 20.23 -19.30 -12.24
N ARG A 27 21.18 -18.37 -12.42
CA ARG A 27 21.79 -17.62 -11.31
C ARG A 27 20.78 -16.69 -10.62
N HIS A 28 19.90 -16.05 -11.38
CA HIS A 28 18.81 -15.23 -10.84
C HIS A 28 17.82 -16.08 -10.05
N LEU A 29 17.39 -17.21 -10.60
CA LEU A 29 16.50 -18.15 -9.91
C LEU A 29 17.13 -18.72 -8.64
N LEU A 30 18.40 -19.12 -8.68
CA LEU A 30 19.13 -19.59 -7.50
C LEU A 30 19.26 -18.51 -6.42
N ARG A 31 19.56 -17.26 -6.79
CA ARG A 31 19.62 -16.14 -5.83
C ARG A 31 18.27 -15.83 -5.23
N SER A 32 17.19 -15.88 -6.03
CA SER A 32 15.82 -15.68 -5.54
C SER A 32 15.37 -16.83 -4.63
N ALA A 33 15.70 -18.08 -4.99
CA ALA A 33 15.43 -19.25 -4.16
C ALA A 33 16.20 -19.22 -2.83
N LEU A 34 17.48 -18.78 -2.86
CA LEU A 34 18.31 -18.61 -1.65
C LEU A 34 17.77 -17.50 -0.74
N LYS A 35 17.28 -16.39 -1.32
CA LYS A 35 16.64 -15.32 -0.55
C LYS A 35 15.35 -15.82 0.09
N LEU A 36 14.50 -16.52 -0.69
CA LEU A 36 13.26 -17.12 -0.19
C LEU A 36 13.55 -18.13 0.92
N ALA A 37 14.52 -19.03 0.72
CA ALA A 37 14.95 -19.98 1.75
C ALA A 37 15.49 -19.28 3.00
N GLY A 38 16.22 -18.17 2.85
CA GLY A 38 16.69 -17.33 3.96
C GLY A 38 15.53 -16.69 4.72
N TYR A 39 14.53 -16.15 4.01
CA TYR A 39 13.33 -15.60 4.65
C TYR A 39 12.50 -16.67 5.37
N LEU A 40 12.33 -17.85 4.77
CA LEU A 40 11.63 -18.97 5.40
C LEU A 40 12.39 -19.49 6.63
N ALA A 41 13.72 -19.57 6.57
CA ALA A 41 14.55 -19.94 7.70
C ALA A 41 14.50 -18.91 8.83
N ALA A 42 14.53 -17.62 8.49
CA ALA A 42 14.38 -16.54 9.46
C ALA A 42 12.97 -16.56 10.11
N ALA A 43 11.92 -16.72 9.32
CA ALA A 43 10.55 -16.86 9.81
C ALA A 43 10.41 -18.08 10.73
N TYR A 44 10.97 -19.24 10.34
CA TYR A 44 10.98 -20.45 11.15
C TYR A 44 11.74 -20.26 12.48
N LEU A 45 12.88 -19.54 12.42
CA LEU A 45 13.67 -19.24 13.62
C LEU A 45 12.90 -18.32 14.57
N VAL A 46 12.25 -17.28 14.04
CA VAL A 46 11.38 -16.37 14.82
C VAL A 46 10.23 -17.14 15.45
N LEU A 47 9.57 -18.02 14.69
CA LEU A 47 8.51 -18.90 15.18
C LEU A 47 8.98 -19.83 16.32
N LYS A 48 10.22 -20.32 16.26
CA LYS A 48 10.78 -21.19 17.32
C LYS A 48 11.26 -20.44 18.55
N LEU A 49 11.78 -19.22 18.39
CA LEU A 49 12.41 -18.46 19.47
C LEU A 49 11.41 -17.67 20.31
N ILE A 50 10.22 -17.39 19.80
CA ILE A 50 9.21 -16.60 20.51
C ILE A 50 8.07 -17.53 20.97
N PRO A 51 8.02 -17.91 22.28
CA PRO A 51 6.96 -18.76 22.82
C PRO A 51 5.54 -18.18 22.64
N ALA A 52 5.43 -16.84 22.72
CA ALA A 52 4.17 -16.12 22.49
C ALA A 52 3.62 -16.35 21.08
N LEU A 53 4.47 -16.50 20.06
CA LEU A 53 4.05 -16.74 18.69
C LEU A 53 3.50 -18.16 18.49
N LYS A 54 4.04 -19.15 19.24
CA LYS A 54 3.47 -20.51 19.24
C LYS A 54 2.07 -20.56 19.83
N GLN A 55 1.86 -19.86 20.97
CA GLN A 55 0.54 -19.75 21.58
C GLN A 55 -0.45 -18.98 20.72
N ALA A 56 0.02 -17.91 20.04
CA ALA A 56 -0.79 -17.16 19.09
C ALA A 56 -1.24 -18.04 17.90
N LEU A 57 -0.33 -18.87 17.37
CA LEU A 57 -0.66 -19.83 16.31
C LEU A 57 -1.64 -20.92 16.78
N HIS A 58 -1.51 -21.39 18.03
CA HIS A 58 -2.48 -22.34 18.59
C HIS A 58 -3.89 -21.73 18.72
N ASN A 59 -3.99 -20.43 19.02
CA ASN A 59 -5.29 -19.74 19.04
C ASN A 59 -5.93 -19.68 17.65
N LEU A 60 -5.15 -19.73 16.56
CA LEU A 60 -5.67 -19.78 15.18
C LEU A 60 -6.26 -21.16 14.80
N GLU A 61 -5.95 -22.24 15.54
CA GLU A 61 -6.54 -23.58 15.29
C GLU A 61 -8.04 -23.62 15.62
N HIS A 62 -8.53 -22.69 16.46
CA HIS A 62 -9.92 -22.61 16.90
C HIS A 62 -10.63 -21.35 16.39
N VAL A 63 -10.29 -20.90 15.18
CA VAL A 63 -10.89 -19.70 14.58
C VAL A 63 -12.36 -19.94 14.25
N SER A 64 -13.23 -19.01 14.62
CA SER A 64 -14.61 -18.97 14.17
C SER A 64 -14.68 -18.60 12.68
N TRP A 65 -15.13 -19.56 11.86
CA TRP A 65 -15.23 -19.38 10.41
C TRP A 65 -16.21 -18.28 10.00
N GLU A 66 -17.22 -18.04 10.80
CA GLU A 66 -18.22 -16.98 10.54
C GLU A 66 -17.55 -15.61 10.59
N TRP A 67 -16.77 -15.32 11.63
CA TRP A 67 -16.04 -14.07 11.77
C TRP A 67 -14.87 -13.96 10.79
N ALA A 68 -14.19 -15.06 10.51
CA ALA A 68 -13.12 -15.07 9.52
C ALA A 68 -13.63 -14.77 8.10
N LEU A 69 -14.79 -15.33 7.71
CA LEU A 69 -15.45 -15.00 6.45
C LEU A 69 -15.92 -13.53 6.44
N GLY A 70 -16.47 -13.05 7.56
CA GLY A 70 -16.81 -11.64 7.71
C GLY A 70 -15.60 -10.72 7.50
N ALA A 71 -14.46 -11.07 8.09
CA ALA A 71 -13.21 -10.34 7.91
C ALA A 71 -12.74 -10.34 6.44
N ILE A 72 -12.82 -11.46 5.74
CA ILE A 72 -12.49 -11.54 4.30
C ILE A 72 -13.42 -10.65 3.46
N VAL A 73 -14.72 -10.63 3.76
CA VAL A 73 -15.66 -9.75 3.06
C VAL A 73 -15.35 -8.28 3.32
N LEU A 74 -15.05 -7.91 4.57
CA LEU A 74 -14.65 -6.55 4.93
C LEU A 74 -13.36 -6.14 4.21
N GLU A 75 -12.38 -7.04 4.11
CA GLU A 75 -11.13 -6.79 3.38
C GLU A 75 -11.39 -6.55 1.89
N VAL A 76 -12.20 -7.40 1.25
CA VAL A 76 -12.59 -7.18 -0.15
C VAL A 76 -13.26 -5.83 -0.34
N LEU A 77 -14.16 -5.42 0.57
CA LEU A 77 -14.81 -4.13 0.53
C LEU A 77 -13.84 -2.98 0.79
N SER A 78 -12.87 -3.16 1.69
CA SER A 78 -11.77 -2.24 1.94
C SER A 78 -10.99 -1.98 0.65
N GLU A 79 -10.54 -3.02 -0.03
CA GLU A 79 -9.81 -2.91 -1.29
C GLU A 79 -10.61 -2.23 -2.40
N PHE A 80 -11.94 -2.44 -2.44
CA PHE A 80 -12.82 -1.66 -3.32
C PHE A 80 -12.85 -0.18 -2.94
N GLY A 81 -12.74 0.16 -1.65
CA GLY A 81 -12.56 1.53 -1.18
C GLY A 81 -11.31 2.18 -1.77
N PHE A 82 -10.17 1.45 -1.73
CA PHE A 82 -8.95 1.91 -2.40
C PHE A 82 -9.13 2.10 -3.90
N VAL A 83 -9.74 1.13 -4.60
CA VAL A 83 -10.00 1.23 -6.04
C VAL A 83 -10.86 2.45 -6.39
N LEU A 84 -11.87 2.76 -5.58
CA LEU A 84 -12.69 3.96 -5.76
C LEU A 84 -11.89 5.25 -5.63
N ALA A 85 -11.05 5.36 -4.57
CA ALA A 85 -10.19 6.50 -4.35
C ALA A 85 -9.16 6.63 -5.48
N TRP A 86 -8.52 5.51 -5.85
CA TRP A 86 -7.54 5.43 -6.92
C TRP A 86 -8.11 5.94 -8.24
N ARG A 87 -9.28 5.47 -8.64
CA ARG A 87 -9.96 5.90 -9.88
C ARG A 87 -10.30 7.38 -9.87
N ALA A 88 -10.79 7.90 -8.74
CA ALA A 88 -11.18 9.29 -8.64
C ALA A 88 -9.98 10.25 -8.75
N ILE A 89 -8.79 9.82 -8.33
CA ILE A 89 -7.57 10.64 -8.32
C ILE A 89 -6.68 10.34 -9.53
N ILE A 90 -6.44 9.06 -9.83
CA ILE A 90 -5.49 8.66 -10.89
C ILE A 90 -6.12 8.75 -12.28
N ASP A 91 -7.40 8.40 -12.43
CA ASP A 91 -8.08 8.47 -13.74
C ASP A 91 -9.43 9.19 -13.69
N PRO A 92 -9.48 10.48 -13.25
CA PRO A 92 -10.72 11.25 -13.16
C PRO A 92 -11.41 11.43 -14.51
N GLN A 93 -10.65 11.41 -15.59
CA GLN A 93 -11.14 11.58 -16.96
C GLN A 93 -11.56 10.25 -17.61
N LYS A 94 -11.39 9.13 -16.89
CA LYS A 94 -11.71 7.77 -17.35
C LYS A 94 -11.00 7.39 -18.68
N LEU A 95 -9.76 7.85 -18.84
CA LEU A 95 -8.94 7.58 -20.03
C LEU A 95 -8.61 6.09 -20.18
N LEU A 96 -8.53 5.38 -19.06
CA LEU A 96 -8.27 3.94 -19.01
C LEU A 96 -9.55 3.10 -19.09
N ALA A 97 -10.73 3.70 -18.95
CA ALA A 97 -12.02 3.05 -19.14
C ALA A 97 -12.23 2.81 -20.62
N GLY A 98 -11.68 1.70 -21.14
CA GLY A 98 -11.70 1.38 -22.59
C GLY A 98 -13.10 1.37 -23.21
N ASP A 99 -13.13 1.23 -24.54
CA ASP A 99 -14.25 1.34 -25.51
C ASP A 99 -15.56 0.60 -25.18
N GLY A 100 -16.20 0.89 -24.04
CA GLY A 100 -17.58 0.44 -23.76
C GLY A 100 -17.79 -1.07 -23.54
N ARG A 101 -16.73 -1.88 -23.48
CA ARG A 101 -16.81 -3.34 -23.27
C ARG A 101 -16.81 -3.77 -21.80
N GLY A 102 -17.34 -2.95 -20.90
CA GLY A 102 -17.80 -3.38 -19.57
C GLY A 102 -16.75 -3.69 -18.50
N GLN A 103 -15.48 -3.78 -18.81
CA GLN A 103 -14.41 -3.99 -17.85
C GLN A 103 -13.50 -2.76 -17.79
N ARG A 104 -13.49 -2.12 -16.64
CA ARG A 104 -12.68 -0.91 -16.41
C ARG A 104 -11.24 -1.34 -16.16
N MET A 105 -10.36 -0.94 -17.06
CA MET A 105 -8.92 -1.17 -16.94
C MET A 105 -8.29 -0.50 -15.72
N ASP A 106 -8.88 0.60 -15.29
CA ASP A 106 -8.52 1.33 -14.08
C ASP A 106 -8.57 0.44 -12.84
N ASP A 107 -9.63 -0.39 -12.71
CA ASP A 107 -9.76 -1.35 -11.61
C ASP A 107 -8.62 -2.40 -11.62
N ASP A 108 -8.32 -2.94 -12.80
CA ASP A 108 -7.25 -3.93 -12.96
C ASP A 108 -5.87 -3.34 -12.61
N VAL A 109 -5.62 -2.07 -12.94
CA VAL A 109 -4.36 -1.39 -12.58
C VAL A 109 -4.29 -1.15 -11.07
N ALA A 110 -5.37 -0.66 -10.45
CA ALA A 110 -5.44 -0.41 -9.01
C ALA A 110 -5.20 -1.70 -8.21
N TRP A 111 -5.88 -2.80 -8.54
CA TRP A 111 -5.65 -4.11 -7.92
C TRP A 111 -4.23 -4.63 -8.12
N THR A 112 -3.66 -4.43 -9.30
CA THR A 112 -2.27 -4.84 -9.59
C THR A 112 -1.28 -4.00 -8.77
N GLN A 113 -1.57 -2.73 -8.54
CA GLN A 113 -0.78 -1.84 -7.68
C GLN A 113 -0.80 -2.32 -6.22
N LEU A 114 -1.96 -2.69 -5.68
CA LEU A 114 -2.10 -3.25 -4.33
C LEU A 114 -1.24 -4.51 -4.16
N ALA A 115 -1.40 -5.50 -5.05
CA ALA A 115 -0.57 -6.71 -5.02
C ALA A 115 0.93 -6.41 -5.19
N GLY A 116 1.27 -5.43 -6.01
CA GLY A 116 2.65 -4.97 -6.20
C GLY A 116 3.26 -4.43 -4.92
N GLY A 117 2.49 -3.74 -4.09
CA GLY A 117 2.90 -3.25 -2.79
C GLY A 117 3.26 -4.36 -1.79
N LEU A 118 2.60 -5.51 -1.90
CA LEU A 118 2.88 -6.68 -1.06
C LEU A 118 4.07 -7.52 -1.55
N LEU A 119 4.24 -7.61 -2.87
CA LEU A 119 5.25 -8.49 -3.49
C LEU A 119 6.61 -7.84 -3.66
N LEU A 120 6.66 -6.53 -3.85
CA LEU A 120 7.90 -5.83 -4.16
C LEU A 120 8.54 -5.23 -2.90
N PRO A 121 9.89 -5.17 -2.88
CA PRO A 121 10.60 -4.44 -1.84
C PRO A 121 10.18 -2.96 -1.83
N GLY A 122 9.95 -2.40 -0.65
CA GLY A 122 9.50 -1.02 -0.50
C GLY A 122 8.03 -0.87 -0.14
N GLY A 123 7.28 -1.97 0.02
CA GLY A 123 5.88 -1.95 0.45
C GLY A 123 5.01 -1.12 -0.50
N ALA A 124 4.24 -0.16 0.03
CA ALA A 124 3.37 0.71 -0.77
C ALA A 124 4.09 1.39 -1.94
N TRP A 125 5.36 1.81 -1.78
CA TRP A 125 6.16 2.39 -2.86
C TRP A 125 6.45 1.40 -4.00
N GLY A 126 6.60 0.10 -3.67
CA GLY A 126 6.71 -0.97 -4.67
C GLY A 126 5.44 -1.06 -5.53
N GLY A 127 4.28 -0.96 -4.90
CA GLY A 127 2.98 -0.90 -5.58
C GLY A 127 2.86 0.31 -6.48
N VAL A 128 3.15 1.51 -5.96
CA VAL A 128 3.18 2.76 -6.75
C VAL A 128 4.08 2.62 -7.97
N GLY A 129 5.24 1.98 -7.82
CA GLY A 129 6.15 1.69 -8.94
C GLY A 129 5.52 0.80 -10.02
N VAL A 130 4.75 -0.22 -9.62
CA VAL A 130 4.01 -1.09 -10.56
C VAL A 130 2.92 -0.32 -11.27
N GLY A 131 2.08 0.42 -10.52
CA GLY A 131 1.02 1.27 -11.08
C GLY A 131 1.58 2.28 -12.06
N ALA A 132 2.63 3.03 -11.66
CA ALA A 132 3.29 4.00 -12.51
C ALA A 132 3.87 3.38 -13.79
N PHE A 133 4.48 2.20 -13.70
CA PHE A 133 5.00 1.50 -14.87
C PHE A 133 3.88 1.14 -15.86
N ILE A 134 2.74 0.65 -15.36
CA ILE A 134 1.59 0.31 -16.19
C ILE A 134 0.99 1.57 -16.81
N LEU A 135 0.73 2.61 -16.02
CA LEU A 135 0.16 3.88 -16.48
C LEU A 135 1.03 4.55 -17.55
N HIS A 136 2.36 4.53 -17.35
CA HIS A 136 3.30 5.05 -18.35
C HIS A 136 3.21 4.29 -19.68
N ARG A 137 3.02 2.98 -19.65
CA ARG A 137 2.81 2.18 -20.87
C ARG A 137 1.50 2.51 -21.59
N PHE A 138 0.50 2.96 -20.87
CA PHE A 138 -0.76 3.45 -21.46
C PHE A 138 -0.67 4.91 -21.93
N GLY A 139 0.54 5.50 -21.94
CA GLY A 139 0.79 6.83 -22.49
C GLY A 139 0.62 7.98 -21.50
N MET A 140 0.39 7.69 -20.20
CA MET A 140 0.32 8.76 -19.20
C MET A 140 1.72 9.33 -18.95
N PRO A 141 1.91 10.67 -18.97
CA PRO A 141 3.19 11.31 -18.71
C PRO A 141 3.67 11.06 -17.27
N ASN A 142 4.97 10.78 -17.09
CA ASN A 142 5.56 10.50 -15.78
C ASN A 142 5.28 11.58 -14.73
N LYS A 143 5.29 12.87 -15.15
CA LYS A 143 4.99 13.99 -14.25
C LYS A 143 3.56 13.87 -13.70
N LEU A 144 2.58 13.61 -14.56
CA LEU A 144 1.18 13.48 -14.18
C LEU A 144 0.94 12.26 -13.27
N ILE A 145 1.63 11.14 -13.56
CA ILE A 145 1.57 9.94 -12.71
C ILE A 145 2.10 10.29 -11.30
N ALA A 146 3.26 10.91 -11.22
CA ALA A 146 3.87 11.28 -9.94
C ALA A 146 3.01 12.24 -9.12
N GLU A 147 2.41 13.26 -9.76
CA GLU A 147 1.48 14.20 -9.12
C GLU A 147 0.25 13.48 -8.55
N ARG A 148 -0.38 12.62 -9.35
CA ARG A 148 -1.60 11.92 -8.94
C ARG A 148 -1.34 10.87 -7.86
N GLU A 149 -0.27 10.08 -7.96
CA GLU A 149 0.14 9.12 -6.93
C GLU A 149 0.51 9.82 -5.62
N PHE A 150 1.15 10.99 -5.72
CA PHE A 150 1.44 11.80 -4.54
C PHE A 150 0.15 12.30 -3.89
N ASN A 151 -0.83 12.79 -4.67
CA ASN A 151 -2.12 13.25 -4.17
C ASN A 151 -2.90 12.12 -3.48
N LEU A 152 -2.90 10.91 -4.06
CA LEU A 152 -3.52 9.73 -3.43
C LEU A 152 -2.84 9.39 -2.10
N SER A 153 -1.52 9.35 -2.08
CA SER A 153 -0.74 9.06 -0.85
C SER A 153 -0.94 10.15 0.21
N PHE A 154 -1.00 11.41 -0.21
CA PHE A 154 -1.26 12.54 0.69
C PHE A 154 -2.65 12.46 1.30
N LEU A 155 -3.69 12.15 0.51
CA LEU A 155 -5.06 11.99 0.99
C LEU A 155 -5.17 10.84 1.99
N ASN A 156 -4.56 9.69 1.72
CA ASN A 156 -4.49 8.58 2.67
C ASN A 156 -3.88 9.02 4.01
N THR A 157 -2.70 9.66 3.96
CA THR A 157 -2.01 10.13 5.17
C THR A 157 -2.82 11.19 5.93
N ALA A 158 -3.51 12.08 5.21
CA ALA A 158 -4.36 13.11 5.82
C ALA A 158 -5.57 12.52 6.53
N VAL A 159 -6.20 11.49 5.94
CA VAL A 159 -7.31 10.77 6.56
C VAL A 159 -6.84 10.03 7.82
N ASP A 160 -5.73 9.29 7.74
CA ASP A 160 -5.15 8.59 8.89
C ASP A 160 -4.84 9.57 10.04
N ALA A 161 -4.21 10.70 9.73
CA ALA A 161 -3.88 11.72 10.72
C ALA A 161 -5.15 12.35 11.33
N LEU A 162 -6.18 12.62 10.52
CA LEU A 162 -7.44 13.16 11.01
C LEU A 162 -8.16 12.18 11.93
N VAL A 163 -8.24 10.91 11.55
CA VAL A 163 -8.83 9.86 12.39
C VAL A 163 -8.04 9.70 13.68
N LEU A 164 -6.70 9.70 13.62
CA LEU A 164 -5.83 9.63 14.79
C LEU A 164 -6.10 10.79 15.77
N ILE A 165 -6.30 12.01 15.26
CA ILE A 165 -6.62 13.18 16.08
C ILE A 165 -8.01 13.01 16.73
N ILE A 166 -9.03 12.67 15.94
CA ILE A 166 -10.40 12.54 16.42
C ILE A 166 -10.50 11.46 17.49
N VAL A 167 -9.94 10.27 17.20
CA VAL A 167 -10.02 9.14 18.12
C VAL A 167 -9.11 9.36 19.34
N GLY A 168 -7.90 9.90 19.15
CA GLY A 168 -6.98 10.20 20.25
C GLY A 168 -7.53 11.24 21.21
N VAL A 169 -8.12 12.33 20.70
CA VAL A 169 -8.80 13.33 21.52
C VAL A 169 -10.04 12.73 22.16
N GLY A 170 -10.87 11.98 21.41
CA GLY A 170 -12.08 11.35 21.93
C GLY A 170 -11.83 10.37 23.07
N LEU A 171 -10.74 9.58 23.00
CA LEU A 171 -10.27 8.74 24.11
C LEU A 171 -9.79 9.59 25.29
N ALA A 172 -9.01 10.64 25.03
CA ALA A 172 -8.47 11.50 26.09
C ALA A 172 -9.52 12.19 26.93
N ILE A 173 -10.62 12.63 26.31
CA ILE A 173 -11.75 13.31 27.00
C ILE A 173 -12.88 12.35 27.41
N GLY A 174 -12.72 11.04 27.18
CA GLY A 174 -13.66 10.00 27.65
C GLY A 174 -14.93 9.88 26.81
N ILE A 175 -14.97 10.40 25.55
CA ILE A 175 -16.08 10.19 24.62
C ILE A 175 -16.07 8.75 24.13
N PHE A 176 -14.89 8.21 23.81
CA PHE A 176 -14.74 6.82 23.42
C PHE A 176 -14.32 5.96 24.60
N ALA A 177 -14.87 4.74 24.67
CA ALA A 177 -14.47 3.74 25.66
C ALA A 177 -13.06 3.23 25.34
N GLY A 178 -12.26 2.99 26.38
CA GLY A 178 -10.91 2.42 26.26
C GLY A 178 -9.96 2.94 27.32
N GLU A 179 -8.71 2.45 27.30
CA GLU A 179 -7.68 2.87 28.23
C GLU A 179 -7.27 4.34 28.00
N HIS A 180 -7.38 5.13 29.06
CA HIS A 180 -7.08 6.57 29.06
C HIS A 180 -5.59 6.83 29.35
N HIS A 181 -4.70 6.40 28.47
CA HIS A 181 -3.29 6.67 28.64
C HIS A 181 -2.89 7.95 27.90
N LEU A 182 -2.82 9.09 28.61
CA LEU A 182 -2.55 10.41 28.01
C LEU A 182 -1.35 10.39 27.04
N LEU A 183 -0.29 9.66 27.36
CA LEU A 183 0.89 9.57 26.51
C LEU A 183 0.61 8.80 25.20
N LEU A 184 -0.25 7.78 25.22
CA LEU A 184 -0.56 6.95 24.06
C LEU A 184 -1.70 7.53 23.21
N THR A 185 -2.53 8.41 23.77
CA THR A 185 -3.66 9.03 23.09
C THR A 185 -3.37 10.46 22.64
N VAL A 186 -2.92 11.32 23.56
CA VAL A 186 -2.74 12.75 23.29
C VAL A 186 -1.45 13.01 22.50
N LEU A 187 -0.35 12.34 22.83
CA LEU A 187 0.93 12.60 22.14
C LEU A 187 0.88 12.29 20.65
N PRO A 188 0.39 11.12 20.19
CA PRO A 188 0.26 10.85 18.76
C PRO A 188 -0.70 11.81 18.06
N ALA A 189 -1.84 12.13 18.70
CA ALA A 189 -2.80 13.11 18.18
C ALA A 189 -2.19 14.51 18.04
N ALA A 190 -1.41 14.95 19.05
CA ALA A 190 -0.72 16.24 19.02
C ALA A 190 0.37 16.28 17.93
N VAL A 191 1.13 15.19 17.76
CA VAL A 191 2.14 15.08 16.71
C VAL A 191 1.48 15.13 15.33
N ALA A 192 0.37 14.41 15.12
CA ALA A 192 -0.39 14.44 13.88
C ALA A 192 -0.96 15.85 13.59
N ALA A 193 -1.57 16.49 14.60
CA ALA A 193 -2.07 17.86 14.48
C ALA A 193 -0.96 18.87 14.16
N ALA A 194 0.20 18.76 14.82
CA ALA A 194 1.36 19.58 14.53
C ALA A 194 1.88 19.34 13.10
N GLY A 195 1.91 18.08 12.64
CA GLY A 195 2.29 17.72 11.28
C GLY A 195 1.38 18.37 10.24
N ILE A 196 0.06 18.29 10.42
CA ILE A 196 -0.93 18.94 9.55
C ILE A 196 -0.73 20.47 9.58
N ALA A 197 -0.61 21.06 10.77
CA ALA A 197 -0.41 22.50 10.90
C ALA A 197 0.87 22.98 10.19
N VAL A 198 1.97 22.24 10.32
CA VAL A 198 3.23 22.52 9.62
C VAL A 198 3.06 22.40 8.10
N ALA A 199 2.37 21.33 7.61
CA ALA A 199 2.10 21.14 6.19
C ALA A 199 1.30 22.33 5.61
N LEU A 200 0.21 22.75 6.29
CA LEU A 200 -0.61 23.90 5.90
C LEU A 200 0.17 25.21 5.94
N LEU A 201 1.00 25.42 6.98
CA LEU A 201 1.88 26.60 7.08
C LEU A 201 2.91 26.65 5.95
N ILE A 202 3.48 25.51 5.58
CA ILE A 202 4.41 25.41 4.46
C ILE A 202 3.67 25.73 3.17
N ALA A 203 2.52 25.12 2.90
CA ALA A 203 1.71 25.35 1.72
C ALA A 203 1.33 26.84 1.58
N HIS A 204 0.79 27.43 2.65
CA HIS A 204 0.40 28.84 2.64
C HIS A 204 1.56 29.83 2.44
N ARG A 205 2.77 29.48 2.88
CA ARG A 205 3.96 30.31 2.73
C ARG A 205 4.84 29.96 1.52
N ALA A 206 4.53 28.88 0.83
CA ALA A 206 5.35 28.36 -0.28
C ALA A 206 5.47 29.35 -1.43
N SER A 207 4.38 30.05 -1.78
CA SER A 207 4.34 30.98 -2.90
C SER A 207 5.35 32.16 -2.79
N SER A 208 5.65 32.60 -1.56
CA SER A 208 6.56 33.74 -1.34
C SER A 208 8.01 33.31 -1.01
N ARG A 209 8.25 32.08 -0.56
CA ARG A 209 9.58 31.61 -0.13
C ARG A 209 10.24 30.62 -1.07
N ALA A 210 9.45 29.88 -1.85
CA ALA A 210 9.99 28.89 -2.80
C ALA A 210 10.94 29.55 -3.83
N MET A 211 10.62 30.72 -4.33
CA MET A 211 11.49 31.47 -5.24
C MET A 211 12.86 31.80 -4.64
N ARG A 212 12.93 32.08 -3.34
CA ARG A 212 14.22 32.42 -2.68
C ARG A 212 15.02 31.15 -2.33
N LEU A 213 14.35 30.06 -2.04
CA LEU A 213 14.96 28.75 -1.72
C LEU A 213 15.43 28.01 -2.98
N GLN A 214 14.79 28.24 -4.13
CA GLN A 214 15.11 27.57 -5.39
C GLN A 214 16.56 27.87 -5.85
N ALA A 215 17.09 29.04 -5.54
CA ALA A 215 18.48 29.40 -5.85
C ALA A 215 19.52 28.70 -4.95
N LYS A 216 19.18 28.37 -3.70
CA LYS A 216 20.13 27.80 -2.73
C LYS A 216 19.96 26.29 -2.53
N HIS A 217 18.72 25.78 -2.56
CA HIS A 217 18.39 24.37 -2.26
C HIS A 217 17.27 23.87 -3.18
N PRO A 218 17.56 23.56 -4.46
CA PRO A 218 16.53 23.23 -5.46
C PRO A 218 15.69 21.99 -5.08
N LYS A 219 16.28 20.99 -4.40
CA LYS A 219 15.53 19.79 -3.94
C LYS A 219 14.53 20.10 -2.83
N ILE A 220 14.88 20.99 -1.90
CA ILE A 220 13.98 21.43 -0.82
C ILE A 220 12.87 22.31 -1.39
N ALA A 221 13.20 23.22 -2.31
CA ALA A 221 12.22 24.05 -2.98
C ALA A 221 11.20 23.20 -3.77
N SER A 222 11.68 22.20 -4.51
CA SER A 222 10.81 21.25 -5.22
C SER A 222 9.89 20.47 -4.27
N ALA A 223 10.38 19.97 -3.14
CA ALA A 223 9.55 19.29 -2.16
C ALA A 223 8.48 20.19 -1.54
N ILE A 224 8.82 21.46 -1.27
CA ILE A 224 7.89 22.46 -0.73
C ILE A 224 6.80 22.79 -1.76
N THR A 225 7.17 22.99 -3.05
CA THR A 225 6.17 23.25 -4.10
C THR A 225 5.25 22.06 -4.31
N THR A 226 5.80 20.85 -4.36
CA THR A 226 4.98 19.60 -4.50
C THR A 226 4.00 19.46 -3.33
N LEU A 227 4.42 19.76 -2.11
CA LEU A 227 3.53 19.71 -0.93
C LEU A 227 2.46 20.80 -1.00
N ALA A 228 2.82 22.02 -1.42
CA ALA A 228 1.87 23.13 -1.59
C ALA A 228 0.83 22.80 -2.67
N ASP A 229 1.29 22.31 -3.83
CA ASP A 229 0.41 21.89 -4.93
C ASP A 229 -0.56 20.77 -4.47
N ALA A 230 -0.07 19.80 -3.67
CA ALA A 230 -0.92 18.75 -3.15
C ALA A 230 -1.97 19.22 -2.13
N VAL A 231 -1.62 20.20 -1.30
CA VAL A 231 -2.59 20.83 -0.37
C VAL A 231 -3.64 21.61 -1.15
N ASP A 232 -3.23 22.41 -2.12
CA ASP A 232 -4.14 23.19 -2.97
C ASP A 232 -5.03 22.25 -3.82
N ASP A 233 -4.49 21.19 -4.37
CA ASP A 233 -5.23 20.18 -5.13
C ASP A 233 -6.21 19.43 -4.24
N THR A 234 -5.82 19.09 -3.00
CA THR A 234 -6.71 18.45 -2.03
C THR A 234 -7.86 19.38 -1.63
N GLU A 235 -7.57 20.67 -1.43
CA GLU A 235 -8.60 21.68 -1.15
C GLU A 235 -9.59 21.81 -2.34
N ARG A 236 -9.07 21.90 -3.56
CA ARG A 236 -9.90 21.90 -4.79
C ARG A 236 -10.69 20.58 -4.95
N LEU A 237 -10.06 19.45 -4.65
CA LEU A 237 -10.72 18.16 -4.64
C LEU A 237 -11.86 18.13 -3.62
N LEU A 238 -11.73 18.68 -2.43
CA LEU A 238 -12.77 18.74 -1.41
C LEU A 238 -13.97 19.63 -1.81
N LEU A 239 -13.73 20.63 -2.66
CA LEU A 239 -14.77 21.54 -3.16
C LEU A 239 -15.54 21.01 -4.38
N HIS A 240 -15.04 19.99 -5.08
CA HIS A 240 -15.72 19.40 -6.24
C HIS A 240 -16.61 18.22 -5.86
N ARG A 241 -17.80 18.10 -6.45
CA ARG A 241 -18.75 16.99 -6.16
C ARG A 241 -18.15 15.58 -6.40
N GLY A 242 -17.14 15.44 -7.24
CA GLY A 242 -16.43 14.18 -7.49
C GLY A 242 -15.41 13.80 -6.41
N ALA A 243 -14.94 14.74 -5.65
CA ALA A 243 -13.90 14.56 -4.63
C ALA A 243 -14.35 13.72 -3.43
N TRP A 244 -15.63 13.83 -3.08
CA TRP A 244 -16.20 13.03 -2.00
C TRP A 244 -16.06 11.53 -2.22
N ILE A 245 -16.00 11.11 -3.49
CA ILE A 245 -15.78 9.71 -3.85
C ILE A 245 -14.38 9.26 -3.41
N SER A 246 -13.35 10.09 -3.62
CA SER A 246 -11.98 9.76 -3.19
C SER A 246 -11.84 9.74 -1.67
N VAL A 247 -12.43 10.72 -0.98
CA VAL A 247 -12.43 10.78 0.50
C VAL A 247 -13.20 9.60 1.09
N LEU A 248 -14.40 9.30 0.57
CA LEU A 248 -15.18 8.14 1.00
C LEU A 248 -14.46 6.83 0.68
N GLY A 249 -13.79 6.75 -0.46
CA GLY A 249 -12.96 5.59 -0.83
C GLY A 249 -11.83 5.36 0.15
N VAL A 250 -11.08 6.40 0.51
CA VAL A 250 -9.98 6.31 1.50
C VAL A 250 -10.51 5.98 2.89
N LEU A 251 -11.62 6.63 3.31
CA LEU A 251 -12.26 6.32 4.59
C LEU A 251 -12.78 4.88 4.65
N ALA A 252 -13.35 4.37 3.55
CA ALA A 252 -13.78 2.98 3.46
C ALA A 252 -12.58 2.03 3.50
N TYR A 253 -11.53 2.31 2.72
CA TYR A 253 -10.29 1.54 2.71
C TYR A 253 -9.72 1.41 4.13
N PHE A 254 -9.46 2.52 4.79
CA PHE A 254 -8.93 2.54 6.14
C PHE A 254 -9.89 1.95 7.17
N GLY A 255 -11.15 2.41 7.19
CA GLY A 255 -12.12 2.05 8.23
C GLY A 255 -12.52 0.57 8.17
N LEU A 256 -12.66 0.01 6.97
CA LEU A 256 -12.98 -1.41 6.80
C LEU A 256 -11.79 -2.30 7.16
N ASP A 257 -10.55 -1.89 6.84
CA ASP A 257 -9.35 -2.62 7.23
C ASP A 257 -9.16 -2.64 8.76
N VAL A 258 -9.44 -1.54 9.46
CA VAL A 258 -9.51 -1.55 10.93
C VAL A 258 -10.59 -2.51 11.44
N LEU A 259 -11.75 -2.57 10.78
CA LEU A 259 -12.80 -3.53 11.12
C LEU A 259 -12.37 -4.98 10.84
N VAL A 260 -11.55 -5.25 9.83
CA VAL A 260 -10.92 -6.57 9.62
C VAL A 260 -10.08 -6.95 10.84
N LEU A 261 -9.24 -6.03 11.35
CA LEU A 261 -8.48 -6.28 12.56
C LEU A 261 -9.39 -6.50 13.78
N TRP A 262 -10.46 -5.72 13.93
CA TRP A 262 -11.39 -5.90 15.03
C TRP A 262 -12.16 -7.21 14.95
N THR A 263 -12.62 -7.62 13.76
CA THR A 263 -13.28 -8.91 13.55
C THR A 263 -12.33 -10.09 13.74
N ALA A 264 -11.02 -9.90 13.53
CA ALA A 264 -10.02 -10.91 13.85
C ALA A 264 -9.99 -11.24 15.36
N PHE A 265 -10.22 -10.25 16.24
CA PHE A 265 -10.39 -10.53 17.68
C PHE A 265 -11.63 -11.40 17.96
N LEU A 266 -12.73 -11.14 17.29
CA LEU A 266 -13.95 -11.97 17.43
C LEU A 266 -13.73 -13.38 16.89
N ALA A 267 -13.01 -13.50 15.77
CA ALA A 267 -12.71 -14.78 15.15
C ALA A 267 -11.87 -15.70 16.05
N ILE A 268 -10.96 -15.14 16.86
CA ILE A 268 -10.16 -15.91 17.83
C ILE A 268 -10.81 -16.00 19.22
N HIS A 269 -12.10 -15.65 19.34
CA HIS A 269 -12.86 -15.70 20.60
C HIS A 269 -12.26 -14.85 21.72
N ALA A 270 -11.69 -13.68 21.39
CA ALA A 270 -11.19 -12.74 22.40
C ALA A 270 -12.33 -12.25 23.32
N ASN A 271 -12.17 -12.47 24.62
CA ASN A 271 -13.18 -12.07 25.60
C ASN A 271 -12.51 -11.42 26.83
N PRO A 272 -12.72 -10.11 27.06
CA PRO A 272 -13.43 -9.19 26.19
C PRO A 272 -12.65 -8.86 24.91
N ALA A 273 -13.34 -8.59 23.83
CA ALA A 273 -12.73 -7.98 22.65
C ALA A 273 -12.31 -6.53 22.98
N PRO A 274 -11.18 -6.04 22.43
CA PRO A 274 -10.76 -4.66 22.69
C PRO A 274 -11.73 -3.65 22.09
N GLU A 275 -11.85 -2.50 22.74
CA GLU A 275 -12.65 -1.38 22.24
C GLU A 275 -12.14 -0.89 20.88
N ILE A 276 -13.07 -0.59 19.98
CA ILE A 276 -12.72 -0.23 18.59
C ILE A 276 -11.80 0.99 18.51
N ALA A 277 -11.97 1.96 19.41
CA ALA A 277 -11.11 3.14 19.46
C ALA A 277 -9.67 2.80 19.79
N VAL A 278 -9.45 1.81 20.66
CA VAL A 278 -8.12 1.27 20.99
C VAL A 278 -7.52 0.57 19.76
N VAL A 279 -8.33 -0.20 19.03
CA VAL A 279 -7.88 -0.88 17.80
C VAL A 279 -7.48 0.13 16.74
N VAL A 280 -8.27 1.21 16.52
CA VAL A 280 -7.94 2.30 15.60
C VAL A 280 -6.60 2.94 15.95
N MET A 281 -6.40 3.32 17.24
CA MET A 281 -5.14 3.94 17.68
C MET A 281 -3.95 3.00 17.49
N ALA A 282 -4.10 1.75 17.90
CA ALA A 282 -3.05 0.73 17.77
C ALA A 282 -2.72 0.46 16.30
N TYR A 283 -3.74 0.43 15.44
CA TYR A 283 -3.56 0.24 13.99
C TYR A 283 -2.76 1.38 13.38
N ILE A 284 -3.18 2.64 13.53
CA ILE A 284 -2.51 3.79 12.89
C ILE A 284 -1.08 3.93 13.40
N ILE A 285 -0.89 3.93 14.72
CA ILE A 285 0.43 4.12 15.31
C ILE A 285 1.32 2.91 15.01
N GLY A 286 0.76 1.72 15.11
CA GLY A 286 1.48 0.47 14.88
C GLY A 286 1.87 0.25 13.41
N ALA A 287 1.07 0.74 12.47
CA ALA A 287 1.36 0.68 11.04
C ALA A 287 2.64 1.44 10.66
N LEU A 288 3.04 2.46 11.44
CA LEU A 288 4.33 3.13 11.29
C LEU A 288 5.51 2.15 11.44
N GLY A 289 5.33 1.06 12.20
CA GLY A 289 6.29 -0.04 12.28
C GLY A 289 6.57 -0.71 10.93
N GLY A 290 5.61 -0.67 9.99
CA GLY A 290 5.78 -1.14 8.62
C GLY A 290 6.77 -0.32 7.79
N SER A 291 7.11 0.90 8.21
CA SER A 291 8.17 1.72 7.60
C SER A 291 9.57 1.13 7.85
N ILE A 292 9.72 0.24 8.82
CA ILE A 292 10.97 -0.48 9.09
C ILE A 292 11.06 -1.62 8.06
N PRO A 293 12.14 -1.70 7.29
CA PRO A 293 12.27 -2.70 6.21
C PRO A 293 12.58 -4.10 6.78
N LEU A 294 11.61 -4.69 7.47
CA LEU A 294 11.66 -6.05 7.97
C LEU A 294 10.96 -7.03 7.03
N PRO A 295 11.42 -8.29 6.96
CA PRO A 295 10.80 -9.31 6.12
C PRO A 295 9.36 -9.61 6.55
N ALA A 296 8.50 -9.93 5.56
CA ALA A 296 7.13 -10.47 5.77
C ALA A 296 6.26 -9.64 6.71
N SER A 297 6.25 -8.32 6.54
CA SER A 297 5.43 -7.38 7.35
C SER A 297 5.70 -7.46 8.87
N ALA A 298 6.83 -8.03 9.29
CA ALA A 298 7.16 -8.18 10.70
C ALA A 298 7.17 -6.84 11.46
N GLY A 299 7.53 -5.75 10.78
CA GLY A 299 7.46 -4.39 11.33
C GLY A 299 6.04 -3.97 11.67
N THR A 300 5.08 -4.22 10.77
CA THR A 300 3.66 -3.91 10.97
C THR A 300 3.05 -4.80 12.05
N VAL A 301 3.31 -6.12 12.00
CA VAL A 301 2.84 -7.07 13.03
C VAL A 301 3.36 -6.68 14.41
N GLY A 302 4.66 -6.41 14.51
CA GLY A 302 5.29 -5.97 15.77
C GLY A 302 4.78 -4.61 16.23
N GLY A 303 4.56 -3.68 15.32
CA GLY A 303 4.05 -2.34 15.60
C GLY A 303 2.62 -2.37 16.13
N ILE A 304 1.68 -2.96 15.37
CA ILE A 304 0.26 -3.04 15.75
C ILE A 304 0.11 -3.91 17.02
N GLY A 305 0.73 -5.10 17.03
CA GLY A 305 0.69 -5.99 18.19
C GLY A 305 1.30 -5.35 19.44
N GLY A 306 2.44 -4.66 19.31
CA GLY A 306 3.07 -3.93 20.39
C GLY A 306 2.20 -2.80 20.94
N MET A 307 1.55 -2.03 20.06
CA MET A 307 0.61 -0.98 20.48
C MET A 307 -0.60 -1.55 21.21
N LEU A 308 -1.20 -2.63 20.71
CA LEU A 308 -2.30 -3.32 21.39
C LEU A 308 -1.91 -3.78 22.80
N ILE A 309 -0.69 -4.31 22.96
CA ILE A 309 -0.16 -4.73 24.26
C ILE A 309 0.02 -3.52 25.19
N LEU A 310 0.51 -2.39 24.67
CA LEU A 310 0.62 -1.13 25.44
C LEU A 310 -0.75 -0.62 25.90
N TYR A 311 -1.82 -0.89 25.12
CA TYR A 311 -3.22 -0.65 25.48
C TYR A 311 -3.81 -1.78 26.35
N LYS A 312 -2.98 -2.63 26.97
CA LYS A 312 -3.34 -3.72 27.87
C LYS A 312 -4.15 -4.85 27.25
N VAL A 313 -4.14 -5.00 25.92
CA VAL A 313 -4.64 -6.21 25.28
C VAL A 313 -3.69 -7.37 25.56
N GLY A 314 -4.24 -8.53 25.94
CA GLY A 314 -3.44 -9.70 26.27
C GLY A 314 -2.46 -10.08 25.15
N HIS A 315 -1.21 -10.37 25.50
CA HIS A 315 -0.09 -10.55 24.55
C HIS A 315 -0.39 -11.55 23.44
N ASN A 316 -0.87 -12.74 23.81
CA ASN A 316 -1.17 -13.82 22.84
C ASN A 316 -2.35 -13.48 21.95
N VAL A 317 -3.37 -12.82 22.50
CA VAL A 317 -4.57 -12.38 21.79
C VAL A 317 -4.23 -11.28 20.78
N ALA A 318 -3.45 -10.28 21.20
CA ALA A 318 -3.01 -9.20 20.31
C ALA A 318 -2.23 -9.74 19.11
N ILE A 319 -1.23 -10.60 19.36
CA ILE A 319 -0.41 -11.16 18.27
C ILE A 319 -1.23 -12.08 17.37
N ALA A 320 -2.12 -12.94 17.93
CA ALA A 320 -2.97 -13.83 17.12
C ALA A 320 -3.93 -13.04 16.20
N ALA A 321 -4.59 -12.02 16.74
CA ALA A 321 -5.49 -11.17 15.95
C ALA A 321 -4.75 -10.45 14.82
N VAL A 322 -3.59 -9.87 15.11
CA VAL A 322 -2.78 -9.18 14.10
C VAL A 322 -2.23 -10.14 13.04
N LEU A 323 -1.85 -11.36 13.42
CA LEU A 323 -1.43 -12.38 12.44
C LEU A 323 -2.58 -12.80 11.52
N LEU A 324 -3.79 -12.98 12.06
CA LEU A 324 -4.98 -13.30 11.27
C LEU A 324 -5.32 -12.15 10.31
N HIS A 325 -5.33 -10.91 10.81
CA HIS A 325 -5.52 -9.71 10.00
C HIS A 325 -4.49 -9.64 8.85
N GLN A 326 -3.20 -9.80 9.15
CA GLN A 326 -2.14 -9.77 8.14
C GLN A 326 -2.25 -10.92 7.12
N ALA A 327 -2.72 -12.09 7.53
CA ALA A 327 -2.96 -13.19 6.60
C ALA A 327 -4.08 -12.86 5.60
N ILE A 328 -5.18 -12.26 6.07
CA ILE A 328 -6.31 -11.83 5.24
C ILE A 328 -5.86 -10.68 4.31
N GLY A 329 -5.22 -9.63 4.86
CA GLY A 329 -4.70 -8.50 4.13
C GLY A 329 -3.57 -8.84 3.14
N LEU A 330 -2.97 -10.03 3.24
CA LEU A 330 -2.07 -10.56 2.22
C LEU A 330 -2.81 -11.34 1.14
N LEU A 331 -3.72 -12.23 1.54
CA LEU A 331 -4.36 -13.17 0.61
C LEU A 331 -5.34 -12.49 -0.33
N VAL A 332 -6.14 -11.54 0.16
CA VAL A 332 -7.18 -10.86 -0.65
C VAL A 332 -6.57 -10.00 -1.76
N PRO A 333 -5.65 -9.05 -1.47
CA PRO A 333 -5.04 -8.25 -2.54
C PRO A 333 -4.17 -9.07 -3.49
N LEU A 334 -3.50 -10.14 -3.01
CA LEU A 334 -2.73 -11.02 -3.89
C LEU A 334 -3.63 -11.79 -4.85
N ALA A 335 -4.77 -12.30 -4.38
CA ALA A 335 -5.74 -13.00 -5.23
C ALA A 335 -6.35 -12.02 -6.25
N GLY A 336 -6.88 -10.88 -5.79
CA GLY A 336 -7.48 -9.86 -6.66
C GLY A 336 -6.48 -9.27 -7.67
N GLY A 337 -5.32 -8.85 -7.20
CA GLY A 337 -4.26 -8.29 -8.05
C GLY A 337 -3.63 -9.31 -8.99
N GLY A 338 -3.53 -10.57 -8.58
CA GLY A 338 -3.09 -11.66 -9.45
C GLY A 338 -4.06 -11.90 -10.61
N ILE A 339 -5.36 -11.89 -10.34
CA ILE A 339 -6.41 -11.97 -11.37
C ILE A 339 -6.34 -10.74 -12.29
N ALA A 340 -6.28 -9.54 -11.72
CA ALA A 340 -6.20 -8.29 -12.46
C ALA A 340 -4.95 -8.24 -13.36
N TYR A 341 -3.79 -8.62 -12.85
CA TYR A 341 -2.55 -8.74 -13.63
C TYR A 341 -2.69 -9.74 -14.79
N ALA A 342 -3.32 -10.90 -14.55
CA ALA A 342 -3.54 -11.90 -15.59
C ALA A 342 -4.45 -11.34 -16.70
N ILE A 343 -5.49 -10.59 -16.36
CA ILE A 343 -6.38 -9.90 -17.31
C ILE A 343 -5.59 -8.87 -18.12
N LEU A 344 -4.83 -8.00 -17.48
CA LEU A 344 -3.98 -7.00 -18.15
C LEU A 344 -2.98 -7.66 -19.10
N ARG A 345 -2.30 -8.71 -18.66
CA ARG A 345 -1.36 -9.46 -19.48
C ARG A 345 -2.01 -10.13 -20.69
N HIS A 346 -3.20 -10.69 -20.51
CA HIS A 346 -3.94 -11.32 -21.62
C HIS A 346 -4.37 -10.29 -22.67
N ARG A 347 -4.78 -9.09 -22.25
CA ARG A 347 -5.25 -8.03 -23.15
C ARG A 347 -4.12 -7.32 -23.89
N PHE A 348 -2.99 -7.06 -23.22
CA PHE A 348 -1.91 -6.20 -23.73
C PHE A 348 -0.61 -6.93 -24.02
N GLY A 349 -0.57 -8.25 -23.85
CA GLY A 349 0.63 -9.06 -24.02
C GLY A 349 1.64 -8.88 -22.87
N PRO A 350 2.83 -9.51 -22.96
CA PRO A 350 3.82 -9.43 -21.87
C PRO A 350 4.28 -7.98 -21.67
N ILE A 351 4.07 -7.49 -20.47
CA ILE A 351 4.36 -6.11 -20.03
C ILE A 351 5.85 -5.74 -20.19
N THR A 352 6.72 -6.71 -20.47
CA THR A 352 8.17 -6.54 -20.60
C THR A 352 8.65 -6.12 -22.01
N ARG A 353 7.82 -6.15 -23.04
CA ARG A 353 8.22 -5.74 -24.40
C ARG A 353 7.98 -4.24 -24.60
N ARG A 354 9.06 -3.46 -24.66
CA ARG A 354 9.09 -2.13 -25.27
C ARG A 354 8.69 -2.29 -26.74
N THR A 355 7.48 -1.92 -27.11
CA THR A 355 7.21 -1.56 -28.49
C THR A 355 7.81 -0.18 -28.69
N SER A 356 8.95 -0.12 -29.37
CA SER A 356 9.50 1.12 -29.92
C SER A 356 8.50 1.63 -30.97
N ILE A 357 7.56 2.45 -30.54
CA ILE A 357 6.80 3.33 -31.43
C ILE A 357 7.71 4.53 -31.64
N GLY A 358 8.51 4.50 -32.68
CA GLY A 358 9.40 5.62 -32.96
C GLY A 358 10.44 5.48 -34.06
N ASP A 359 10.39 4.40 -34.87
CA ASP A 359 11.33 4.29 -36.02
C ASP A 359 10.58 4.07 -37.36
N SER A 360 9.56 4.91 -37.62
CA SER A 360 8.94 4.93 -38.94
C SER A 360 8.64 6.36 -39.38
N GLU A 361 9.60 7.28 -39.24
CA GLU A 361 9.64 8.53 -39.99
C GLU A 361 11.07 9.08 -39.87
N ALA A 362 11.97 8.64 -40.77
CA ALA A 362 13.12 9.35 -41.27
C ALA A 362 13.40 8.96 -42.73
#